data_f678f6de707372e0d0d6617fbf244555
#
_entry.id   f678f6de707372e0d0d6617fbf244555
#
_cell.length_a   1.000
_cell.length_b   1.000
_cell.length_c   1.000
_cell.angle_alpha   90.00
_cell.angle_beta   90.00
_cell.angle_gamma   90.00
#
_symmetry.space_group_name_H-M   'P 1'
#
loop_
_entity.id
_entity.type
_entity.pdbx_description
1 polymer ?
#
loop_
_entity_poly.entity_id
_entity_poly.type
_entity_poly.pdbx_seq_one_letter_code
_entity_poly.pdbx_strand_id
1 'polypeptide(L)'
;MPLITPGRRWQPIYYTFHKDKWSHRFLNSIEMLYKGPLWGCRQCGNCLLQETAFICPMECPKGLRNGPCGGSTPEHCYVDETRPCIWFKIYERAFKMGRQELLMEVLPPLDWEMVGGEQLGLLFGQIRKNGTSKVISGLVSTNSEKRSSTWDGVFRPVRQPEWWQGDSEYHAPAYTEPASELERRLKAGEFVVTTEVQPPMTVSTKKLISNIDLVKPYVTAVNFTDGASATPRMSSFACSTVAVQQGAEPVLQIASRDTTRTALQSEVIGANALNIHNVLCLTGDSNALSPSPQGRMDIVDLDSIQMLWVLRRMRDEGRYLDGREIKFPPKYFIGAAASPYASRPEFQAMREHKKVNAGAQFFQTNLVFDPDRLEIWLNELVKRDVLDKVYILIGVSPLKSLKATLYMKEEVPGVFIPDSIVKRMEAADAAGNASEEGVQITLEIIEQIRHKQGVNGIHIMSVGWEEIVPRIVTEAGLLPKDFAINEATHSSEVPSGTRKSL
;
A
#
# COMPACT_ATOMS: atom_id res chain seq x y z
N MET A 1 -16.01 -25.67 -1.83
CA MET A 1 -15.37 -26.14 -3.06
C MET A 1 -14.19 -25.25 -3.32
N PRO A 2 -12.99 -25.74 -3.68
CA PRO A 2 -11.91 -24.90 -4.12
C PRO A 2 -12.36 -24.20 -5.41
N LEU A 3 -12.20 -22.89 -5.46
CA LEU A 3 -12.48 -22.11 -6.66
C LEU A 3 -11.32 -22.32 -7.64
N ILE A 4 -11.39 -23.41 -8.37
CA ILE A 4 -10.50 -23.64 -9.51
C ILE A 4 -11.06 -22.78 -10.65
N THR A 5 -10.31 -21.80 -11.08
CA THR A 5 -10.65 -21.01 -12.26
C THR A 5 -10.79 -21.97 -13.45
N PRO A 6 -11.89 -21.96 -14.21
CA PRO A 6 -12.03 -22.79 -15.38
C PRO A 6 -10.87 -22.52 -16.34
N GLY A 7 -10.07 -23.56 -16.64
CA GLY A 7 -8.94 -23.47 -17.56
C GLY A 7 -7.54 -23.37 -16.95
N ARG A 8 -7.38 -23.02 -15.68
CA ARG A 8 -6.09 -23.16 -14.99
C ARG A 8 -6.05 -24.51 -14.28
N ARG A 9 -5.28 -25.44 -14.80
CA ARG A 9 -4.86 -26.61 -14.02
C ARG A 9 -4.16 -26.10 -12.77
N TRP A 10 -4.58 -26.61 -11.60
CA TRP A 10 -3.89 -26.35 -10.35
C TRP A 10 -2.40 -26.73 -10.52
N GLN A 11 -1.52 -25.77 -10.32
CA GLN A 11 -0.08 -25.98 -10.34
C GLN A 11 0.53 -25.41 -9.07
N PRO A 12 1.53 -26.07 -8.47
CA PRO A 12 2.33 -25.48 -7.42
C PRO A 12 2.93 -24.16 -7.89
N ILE A 13 3.12 -23.21 -6.97
CA ILE A 13 3.66 -21.88 -7.29
C ILE A 13 5.03 -22.00 -7.96
N TYR A 14 5.82 -22.97 -7.52
CA TYR A 14 7.12 -23.29 -8.12
C TYR A 14 7.37 -24.80 -8.12
N TYR A 15 8.03 -25.28 -9.15
CA TYR A 15 8.63 -26.58 -9.14
C TYR A 15 9.93 -26.50 -8.33
N THR A 16 10.07 -27.36 -7.36
CA THR A 16 11.08 -27.35 -6.31
C THR A 16 12.50 -27.39 -6.82
N PHE A 17 13.29 -26.45 -6.35
CA PHE A 17 14.72 -26.45 -6.58
C PHE A 17 15.52 -27.35 -5.61
N HIS A 18 14.96 -27.84 -4.49
CA HIS A 18 15.83 -28.28 -3.40
C HIS A 18 15.51 -29.57 -2.67
N LYS A 19 14.52 -30.39 -3.09
CA LYS A 19 14.18 -31.54 -2.23
C LYS A 19 14.04 -32.85 -2.98
N ASP A 20 15.19 -33.35 -3.41
CA ASP A 20 15.32 -34.63 -4.08
C ASP A 20 15.15 -35.86 -3.17
N LYS A 21 14.96 -35.67 -1.87
CA LYS A 21 14.73 -36.77 -0.94
C LYS A 21 13.36 -37.40 -1.19
N TRP A 22 13.32 -38.69 -1.51
CA TRP A 22 12.09 -39.45 -1.73
C TRP A 22 11.07 -39.29 -0.61
N SER A 23 11.51 -39.24 0.67
CA SER A 23 10.64 -39.01 1.83
C SER A 23 9.87 -37.68 1.76
N HIS A 24 10.49 -36.62 1.29
CA HIS A 24 9.80 -35.31 1.14
C HIS A 24 8.76 -35.35 0.02
N ARG A 25 9.09 -36.00 -1.10
CA ARG A 25 8.12 -36.16 -2.21
C ARG A 25 6.90 -36.96 -1.76
N PHE A 26 7.12 -38.03 -1.00
CA PHE A 26 6.05 -38.86 -0.48
C PHE A 26 5.17 -38.11 0.50
N LEU A 27 5.74 -37.45 1.52
CA LEU A 27 4.99 -36.63 2.49
C LEU A 27 4.24 -35.48 1.84
N ASN A 28 4.86 -34.82 0.87
CA ASN A 28 4.25 -33.77 0.10
C ASN A 28 3.04 -34.28 -0.71
N SER A 29 3.15 -35.43 -1.32
CA SER A 29 2.04 -36.05 -2.06
C SER A 29 0.87 -36.38 -1.14
N ILE A 30 1.13 -36.93 0.04
CA ILE A 30 0.09 -37.17 1.06
C ILE A 30 -0.55 -35.86 1.50
N GLU A 31 0.24 -34.86 1.80
CA GLU A 31 -0.25 -33.54 2.24
C GLU A 31 -1.15 -32.92 1.17
N MET A 32 -0.80 -33.05 -0.07
CA MET A 32 -1.57 -32.51 -1.20
C MET A 32 -2.87 -33.24 -1.47
N LEU A 33 -2.96 -34.53 -1.14
CA LEU A 33 -4.21 -35.30 -1.29
C LEU A 33 -5.37 -34.71 -0.49
N TYR A 34 -5.10 -34.09 0.65
CA TYR A 34 -6.16 -33.48 1.47
C TYR A 34 -6.12 -31.93 1.46
N LYS A 35 -4.92 -31.30 1.47
CA LYS A 35 -4.82 -29.83 1.48
C LYS A 35 -5.24 -29.18 0.15
N GLY A 36 -4.97 -29.85 -0.96
CA GLY A 36 -5.41 -29.37 -2.26
C GLY A 36 -6.94 -29.23 -2.35
N PRO A 37 -7.70 -30.32 -2.20
CA PRO A 37 -9.16 -30.30 -2.28
C PRO A 37 -9.84 -29.46 -1.20
N LEU A 38 -9.32 -29.49 0.05
CA LEU A 38 -9.98 -28.82 1.17
C LEU A 38 -9.71 -27.33 1.26
N TRP A 39 -8.49 -26.89 0.91
CA TRP A 39 -8.05 -25.52 1.16
C TRP A 39 -7.39 -24.85 -0.03
N GLY A 40 -7.36 -25.46 -1.21
CA GLY A 40 -6.71 -24.91 -2.41
C GLY A 40 -5.20 -24.71 -2.23
N CYS A 41 -4.52 -25.59 -1.48
CA CYS A 41 -3.12 -25.44 -1.12
C CYS A 41 -2.20 -25.27 -2.34
N ARG A 42 -1.31 -24.29 -2.31
CA ARG A 42 -0.35 -23.94 -3.37
C ARG A 42 1.07 -24.40 -3.08
N GLN A 43 1.28 -25.23 -2.07
CA GLN A 43 2.60 -25.75 -1.68
C GLN A 43 3.64 -24.65 -1.43
N CYS A 44 3.25 -23.53 -0.88
CA CYS A 44 4.18 -22.44 -0.60
C CYS A 44 5.16 -22.74 0.55
N GLY A 45 4.99 -23.85 1.26
CA GLY A 45 5.82 -24.21 2.41
C GLY A 45 5.66 -23.32 3.65
N ASN A 46 4.97 -22.20 3.52
CA ASN A 46 4.79 -21.16 4.56
C ASN A 46 3.32 -21.08 4.96
N CYS A 47 2.81 -22.12 5.62
CA CYS A 47 1.40 -22.27 5.89
C CYS A 47 0.88 -21.23 6.85
N LEU A 48 -0.19 -20.51 6.47
CA LEU A 48 -0.88 -19.49 7.25
C LEU A 48 -2.36 -19.84 7.52
N LEU A 49 -2.74 -21.11 7.37
CA LEU A 49 -4.16 -21.50 7.48
C LEU A 49 -4.79 -21.13 8.82
N GLN A 50 -4.00 -21.09 9.88
CA GLN A 50 -4.51 -20.71 11.20
C GLN A 50 -4.83 -19.23 11.30
N GLU A 51 -3.92 -18.41 10.82
CA GLU A 51 -4.02 -16.95 10.82
C GLU A 51 -5.10 -16.47 9.85
N THR A 52 -5.41 -17.27 8.85
CA THR A 52 -6.36 -16.93 7.78
C THR A 52 -7.68 -17.72 7.85
N ALA A 53 -8.09 -18.07 9.06
CA ALA A 53 -9.36 -18.78 9.33
C ALA A 53 -9.55 -20.04 8.47
N PHE A 54 -8.48 -20.80 8.26
CA PHE A 54 -8.42 -22.01 7.44
C PHE A 54 -8.79 -21.83 5.96
N ILE A 55 -8.49 -20.66 5.40
CA ILE A 55 -8.56 -20.39 3.96
C ILE A 55 -7.16 -20.04 3.48
N CYS A 56 -6.67 -20.69 2.42
CA CYS A 56 -5.32 -20.46 1.91
C CYS A 56 -5.21 -19.07 1.27
N PRO A 57 -4.39 -18.12 1.80
CA PRO A 57 -4.25 -16.80 1.23
C PRO A 57 -3.50 -16.82 -0.11
N MET A 58 -2.74 -17.90 -0.40
CA MET A 58 -2.01 -18.05 -1.65
C MET A 58 -2.91 -18.34 -2.86
N GLU A 59 -4.22 -18.43 -2.69
CA GLU A 59 -5.18 -18.34 -3.77
C GLU A 59 -5.31 -16.91 -4.32
N CYS A 60 -4.80 -15.90 -3.64
CA CYS A 60 -4.69 -14.55 -4.16
C CYS A 60 -3.78 -14.53 -5.40
N PRO A 61 -4.22 -14.00 -6.56
CA PRO A 61 -3.39 -13.94 -7.76
C PRO A 61 -2.11 -13.12 -7.60
N LYS A 62 -2.12 -12.12 -6.71
CA LYS A 62 -0.94 -11.32 -6.36
C LYS A 62 -0.11 -11.95 -5.23
N GLY A 63 -0.54 -13.06 -4.64
CA GLY A 63 0.13 -13.67 -3.50
C GLY A 63 0.14 -12.81 -2.24
N LEU A 64 -0.80 -11.86 -2.09
CA LEU A 64 -0.88 -11.00 -0.91
C LEU A 64 -1.15 -11.83 0.35
N ARG A 65 -0.42 -11.53 1.42
CA ARG A 65 -0.48 -12.28 2.69
C ARG A 65 -1.10 -11.50 3.84
N ASN A 66 -1.37 -10.21 3.65
CA ASN A 66 -1.82 -9.31 4.72
C ASN A 66 -3.14 -8.57 4.45
N GLY A 67 -3.91 -8.99 3.47
CA GLY A 67 -5.22 -8.41 3.18
C GLY A 67 -5.48 -8.20 1.69
N PRO A 68 -6.68 -7.74 1.32
CA PRO A 68 -7.05 -7.50 -0.07
C PRO A 68 -6.31 -6.28 -0.66
N CYS A 69 -6.20 -6.19 -1.98
CA CYS A 69 -5.86 -4.94 -2.65
C CYS A 69 -7.07 -3.99 -2.72
N GLY A 70 -6.81 -2.68 -2.90
CA GLY A 70 -7.83 -1.63 -2.76
C GLY A 70 -9.00 -1.67 -3.76
N GLY A 71 -8.83 -2.32 -4.93
CA GLY A 71 -9.87 -2.44 -5.95
C GLY A 71 -10.71 -3.71 -5.88
N SER A 72 -10.50 -4.59 -4.87
CA SER A 72 -11.29 -5.83 -4.74
C SER A 72 -12.56 -5.61 -3.94
N THR A 73 -13.61 -6.39 -4.28
CA THR A 73 -14.86 -6.47 -3.53
C THR A 73 -15.09 -7.90 -3.01
N PRO A 74 -16.09 -8.15 -2.17
CA PRO A 74 -16.46 -9.50 -1.78
C PRO A 74 -16.76 -10.40 -2.98
N GLU A 75 -17.39 -9.85 -4.02
CA GLU A 75 -17.85 -10.57 -5.22
C GLU A 75 -16.75 -10.70 -6.28
N HIS A 76 -15.87 -9.70 -6.38
CA HIS A 76 -14.91 -9.58 -7.48
C HIS A 76 -13.48 -9.35 -7.00
N CYS A 77 -12.56 -10.18 -7.48
CA CYS A 77 -11.14 -9.96 -7.34
C CYS A 77 -10.65 -8.93 -8.36
N TYR A 78 -9.88 -7.94 -7.94
CA TYR A 78 -9.32 -6.90 -8.83
C TYR A 78 -8.49 -7.44 -10.01
N VAL A 79 -7.89 -8.62 -9.87
CA VAL A 79 -7.04 -9.23 -10.91
C VAL A 79 -7.82 -10.19 -11.80
N ASP A 80 -8.90 -10.77 -11.28
CA ASP A 80 -9.69 -11.80 -11.94
C ASP A 80 -11.15 -11.62 -11.48
N GLU A 81 -11.89 -10.81 -12.22
CA GLU A 81 -13.27 -10.44 -11.92
C GLU A 81 -14.24 -11.63 -11.95
N THR A 82 -13.82 -12.75 -12.54
CA THR A 82 -14.65 -13.97 -12.62
C THR A 82 -14.79 -14.69 -11.28
N ARG A 83 -14.08 -14.24 -10.24
CA ARG A 83 -14.08 -14.86 -8.92
C ARG A 83 -14.12 -13.83 -7.78
N PRO A 84 -14.67 -14.23 -6.62
CA PRO A 84 -14.63 -13.39 -5.43
C PRO A 84 -13.21 -13.25 -4.88
N CYS A 85 -12.96 -12.14 -4.17
CA CYS A 85 -11.69 -11.95 -3.49
C CYS A 85 -11.52 -12.92 -2.32
N ILE A 86 -10.39 -13.63 -2.29
CA ILE A 86 -10.11 -14.61 -1.24
C ILE A 86 -9.98 -13.95 0.14
N TRP A 87 -9.48 -12.71 0.20
CA TRP A 87 -9.29 -12.00 1.46
C TRP A 87 -10.60 -11.58 2.12
N PHE A 88 -11.62 -11.23 1.35
CA PHE A 88 -12.95 -10.98 1.91
C PHE A 88 -13.54 -12.26 2.51
N LYS A 89 -13.35 -13.41 1.87
CA LYS A 89 -13.75 -14.71 2.45
C LYS A 89 -13.02 -15.03 3.76
N ILE A 90 -11.70 -14.71 3.81
CA ILE A 90 -10.89 -14.89 5.02
C ILE A 90 -11.46 -14.01 6.14
N TYR A 91 -11.69 -12.73 5.87
CA TYR A 91 -12.25 -11.80 6.86
C TYR A 91 -13.62 -12.24 7.36
N GLU A 92 -14.56 -12.52 6.47
CA GLU A 92 -15.90 -12.97 6.84
C GLU A 92 -15.87 -14.24 7.69
N ARG A 93 -15.02 -15.19 7.33
CA ARG A 93 -14.88 -16.43 8.08
C ARG A 93 -14.22 -16.20 9.45
N ALA A 94 -13.22 -15.35 9.53
CA ALA A 94 -12.57 -14.98 10.78
C ALA A 94 -13.56 -14.30 11.74
N PHE A 95 -14.37 -13.37 11.24
CA PHE A 95 -15.43 -12.73 12.02
C PHE A 95 -16.49 -13.74 12.49
N LYS A 96 -16.98 -14.63 11.63
CA LYS A 96 -17.92 -15.70 12.01
C LYS A 96 -17.35 -16.66 13.06
N MET A 97 -16.05 -16.82 13.11
CA MET A 97 -15.35 -17.68 14.08
C MET A 97 -14.93 -16.93 15.35
N GLY A 98 -15.16 -15.60 15.46
CA GLY A 98 -14.68 -14.77 16.56
C GLY A 98 -13.15 -14.73 16.65
N ARG A 99 -12.45 -14.76 15.51
CA ARG A 99 -10.98 -14.84 15.43
C ARG A 99 -10.36 -13.67 14.62
N GLN A 100 -11.03 -12.55 14.58
CA GLN A 100 -10.60 -11.37 13.80
C GLN A 100 -9.26 -10.78 14.27
N GLU A 101 -8.91 -10.93 15.56
CA GLU A 101 -7.61 -10.48 16.11
C GLU A 101 -6.42 -11.16 15.46
N LEU A 102 -6.55 -12.39 14.98
CA LEU A 102 -5.47 -13.06 14.26
C LEU A 102 -5.14 -12.36 12.94
N LEU A 103 -6.10 -11.62 12.39
CA LEU A 103 -5.89 -10.86 11.15
C LEU A 103 -5.11 -9.57 11.38
N MET A 104 -4.93 -9.14 12.64
CA MET A 104 -4.16 -7.94 12.97
C MET A 104 -2.65 -8.18 12.93
N GLU A 105 -2.22 -9.42 13.07
CA GLU A 105 -0.80 -9.74 12.98
C GLU A 105 -0.26 -9.50 11.58
N VAL A 106 0.87 -8.81 11.49
CA VAL A 106 1.60 -8.64 10.23
C VAL A 106 2.23 -9.97 9.85
N LEU A 107 1.67 -10.62 8.84
CA LEU A 107 2.12 -11.93 8.40
C LEU A 107 3.41 -11.85 7.57
N PRO A 108 4.34 -12.80 7.77
CA PRO A 108 5.64 -12.76 7.11
C PRO A 108 5.56 -12.94 5.59
N PRO A 109 6.55 -12.43 4.85
CA PRO A 109 6.70 -12.73 3.45
C PRO A 109 7.01 -14.20 3.21
N LEU A 110 6.93 -14.64 1.96
CA LEU A 110 7.35 -15.98 1.58
C LEU A 110 8.83 -16.19 1.87
N ASP A 111 9.14 -17.29 2.51
CA ASP A 111 10.48 -17.86 2.48
C ASP A 111 10.57 -18.73 1.22
N TRP A 112 11.27 -18.22 0.22
CA TRP A 112 11.39 -18.87 -1.08
C TRP A 112 12.12 -20.22 -1.01
N GLU A 113 12.99 -20.45 -0.01
CA GLU A 113 13.67 -21.73 0.22
C GLU A 113 12.69 -22.83 0.66
N MET A 114 11.55 -22.41 1.19
CA MET A 114 10.52 -23.32 1.70
C MET A 114 9.47 -23.68 0.67
N VAL A 115 9.39 -22.96 -0.44
CA VAL A 115 8.42 -23.23 -1.50
C VAL A 115 8.56 -24.67 -2.00
N GLY A 116 7.43 -25.37 -2.11
CA GLY A 116 7.39 -26.82 -2.41
C GLY A 116 7.71 -27.72 -1.21
N GLY A 117 7.94 -27.14 -0.01
CA GLY A 117 8.12 -27.90 1.22
C GLY A 117 6.79 -28.41 1.79
N GLU A 118 6.87 -29.53 2.53
CA GLU A 118 5.75 -30.14 3.23
C GLU A 118 5.75 -29.73 4.73
N GLN A 119 4.57 -29.75 5.34
CA GLN A 119 4.40 -29.42 6.77
C GLN A 119 4.28 -30.68 7.65
N LEU A 120 3.96 -31.83 7.07
CA LEU A 120 3.80 -33.08 7.83
C LEU A 120 5.08 -33.54 8.50
N GLY A 121 6.23 -33.40 7.84
CA GLY A 121 7.52 -33.74 8.44
C GLY A 121 7.85 -32.89 9.67
N LEU A 122 7.38 -31.63 9.69
CA LEU A 122 7.51 -30.76 10.86
C LEU A 122 6.62 -31.23 12.00
N LEU A 123 5.37 -31.54 11.68
CA LEU A 123 4.42 -32.08 12.67
C LEU A 123 4.98 -33.35 13.31
N PHE A 124 5.46 -34.30 12.52
CA PHE A 124 6.08 -35.50 13.03
C PHE A 124 7.33 -35.22 13.87
N GLY A 125 8.15 -34.25 13.45
CA GLY A 125 9.30 -33.80 14.23
C GLY A 125 8.90 -33.24 15.59
N GLN A 126 7.84 -32.44 15.66
CA GLN A 126 7.31 -31.89 16.91
C GLN A 126 6.69 -32.97 17.80
N ILE A 127 5.92 -33.91 17.23
CA ILE A 127 5.37 -35.04 17.97
C ILE A 127 6.49 -35.87 18.58
N ARG A 128 7.54 -36.15 17.82
CA ARG A 128 8.71 -36.86 18.31
C ARG A 128 9.43 -36.13 19.43
N LYS A 129 9.55 -34.81 19.37
CA LYS A 129 10.25 -33.97 20.34
C LYS A 129 9.44 -33.78 21.63
N ASN A 130 8.12 -33.54 21.51
CA ASN A 130 7.26 -33.08 22.60
C ASN A 130 6.26 -34.15 23.08
N GLY A 131 6.14 -35.29 22.38
CA GLY A 131 5.17 -36.35 22.63
C GLY A 131 3.75 -36.02 22.11
N THR A 132 3.05 -37.04 21.66
CA THR A 132 1.71 -36.92 21.04
C THR A 132 0.69 -36.31 21.99
N SER A 133 0.73 -36.64 23.27
CA SER A 133 -0.20 -36.16 24.28
C SER A 133 -0.11 -34.65 24.50
N LYS A 134 1.12 -34.07 24.54
CA LYS A 134 1.32 -32.64 24.69
C LYS A 134 0.85 -31.85 23.47
N VAL A 135 1.09 -32.39 22.27
CA VAL A 135 0.65 -31.75 21.02
C VAL A 135 -0.87 -31.77 20.93
N ILE A 136 -1.53 -32.90 21.19
CA ILE A 136 -3.00 -33.00 21.15
C ILE A 136 -3.65 -32.15 22.25
N SER A 137 -3.14 -32.16 23.47
CA SER A 137 -3.71 -31.37 24.57
C SER A 137 -3.63 -29.86 24.30
N GLY A 138 -2.56 -29.40 23.66
CA GLY A 138 -2.46 -28.02 23.22
C GLY A 138 -3.39 -27.65 22.08
N LEU A 139 -3.60 -28.56 21.11
CA LEU A 139 -4.55 -28.37 20.02
C LEU A 139 -5.99 -28.23 20.49
N VAL A 140 -6.36 -28.92 21.59
CA VAL A 140 -7.73 -28.98 22.14
C VAL A 140 -7.92 -28.00 23.31
N SER A 141 -6.84 -27.36 23.80
CA SER A 141 -6.92 -26.43 24.95
C SER A 141 -7.85 -25.26 24.68
N THR A 142 -8.72 -24.97 25.65
CA THR A 142 -9.56 -23.76 25.67
C THR A 142 -8.82 -22.53 26.21
N ASN A 143 -7.63 -22.72 26.82
CA ASN A 143 -6.80 -21.64 27.31
C ASN A 143 -6.03 -21.01 26.14
N SER A 144 -6.26 -19.71 25.90
CA SER A 144 -5.69 -18.97 24.77
C SER A 144 -4.15 -18.96 24.75
N GLU A 145 -3.50 -18.80 25.91
CA GLU A 145 -2.03 -18.83 26.01
C GLU A 145 -1.43 -20.21 25.71
N LYS A 146 -2.03 -21.27 26.28
CA LYS A 146 -1.60 -22.64 25.96
C LYS A 146 -1.88 -23.02 24.52
N ARG A 147 -2.96 -22.53 23.95
CA ARG A 147 -3.34 -22.78 22.58
C ARG A 147 -2.41 -22.03 21.62
N SER A 148 -2.09 -20.76 21.91
CA SER A 148 -1.12 -19.99 21.17
C SER A 148 0.24 -20.66 21.17
N SER A 149 0.81 -20.97 22.32
CA SER A 149 2.15 -21.58 22.41
C SER A 149 2.26 -22.96 21.74
N THR A 150 1.16 -23.75 21.71
CA THR A 150 1.16 -25.06 21.06
C THR A 150 0.96 -24.95 19.56
N TRP A 151 0.11 -24.02 19.13
CA TRP A 151 -0.05 -23.70 17.74
C TRP A 151 1.22 -23.10 17.17
N ASP A 152 1.87 -22.20 17.88
CA ASP A 152 3.19 -21.67 17.54
C ASP A 152 4.21 -22.81 17.42
N GLY A 153 4.15 -23.78 18.35
CA GLY A 153 4.99 -24.98 18.30
C GLY A 153 4.70 -25.94 17.16
N VAL A 154 3.48 -26.01 16.62
CA VAL A 154 3.08 -26.99 15.60
C VAL A 154 3.04 -26.41 14.20
N PHE A 155 2.65 -25.15 14.02
CA PHE A 155 2.40 -24.59 12.71
C PHE A 155 3.29 -23.40 12.33
N ARG A 156 3.89 -22.72 13.30
CA ARG A 156 4.91 -21.68 13.07
C ARG A 156 6.35 -22.13 13.29
N PRO A 157 6.65 -23.32 13.64
CA PRO A 157 7.66 -23.50 14.65
C PRO A 157 9.05 -23.38 14.13
N VAL A 158 9.41 -23.45 13.05
CA VAL A 158 10.83 -23.69 12.74
C VAL A 158 11.24 -22.97 11.48
N ARG A 159 10.27 -22.29 10.84
CA ARG A 159 10.46 -21.88 9.47
C ARG A 159 10.00 -20.47 9.16
N GLN A 160 9.56 -19.72 10.16
CA GLN A 160 9.60 -18.28 10.02
C GLN A 160 11.07 -17.90 10.13
N PRO A 161 11.58 -17.06 9.23
CA PRO A 161 12.93 -16.55 9.38
C PRO A 161 13.08 -15.95 10.78
N GLU A 162 14.22 -16.19 11.45
CA GLU A 162 14.46 -15.69 12.81
C GLU A 162 14.27 -14.17 12.93
N TRP A 163 14.50 -13.45 11.83
CA TRP A 163 14.32 -12.02 11.74
C TRP A 163 12.82 -11.59 11.65
N TRP A 164 11.89 -12.50 11.40
CA TRP A 164 10.47 -12.19 11.41
C TRP A 164 9.85 -12.66 12.72
N GLN A 165 9.58 -11.71 13.56
CA GLN A 165 8.74 -11.93 14.74
C GLN A 165 7.38 -11.29 14.40
N GLY A 166 6.31 -12.04 14.49
CA GLY A 166 4.95 -11.57 14.25
C GLY A 166 4.70 -10.29 15.05
N ASP A 167 4.09 -9.31 14.42
CA ASP A 167 3.89 -7.98 15.00
C ASP A 167 2.44 -7.58 14.83
N SER A 168 1.76 -7.31 15.93
CA SER A 168 0.35 -6.90 15.95
C SER A 168 0.14 -5.58 16.70
N GLU A 169 1.22 -4.99 17.21
CA GLU A 169 1.16 -3.81 18.06
C GLU A 169 1.70 -2.56 17.33
N TYR A 170 1.23 -1.41 17.77
CA TYR A 170 1.77 -0.14 17.32
C TYR A 170 3.14 0.14 17.94
N HIS A 171 4.07 0.59 17.10
CA HIS A 171 5.39 1.06 17.50
C HIS A 171 5.54 2.53 17.15
N ALA A 172 5.67 3.37 18.15
CA ALA A 172 6.01 4.77 17.93
C ALA A 172 7.39 4.88 17.26
N PRO A 173 7.58 5.83 16.33
CA PRO A 173 8.89 6.08 15.74
C PRO A 173 9.99 6.30 16.80
N ALA A 174 11.15 5.69 16.60
CA ALA A 174 12.28 5.79 17.55
C ALA A 174 13.02 7.15 17.51
N TYR A 175 12.54 8.11 16.70
CA TYR A 175 13.12 9.43 16.55
C TYR A 175 12.11 10.53 16.95
N THR A 176 12.62 11.68 17.41
CA THR A 176 11.81 12.85 17.81
C THR A 176 11.80 13.93 16.74
N GLU A 177 12.96 14.20 16.13
CA GLU A 177 13.10 15.23 15.11
C GLU A 177 12.51 14.77 13.80
N PRO A 178 11.60 15.56 13.18
CA PRO A 178 10.96 15.20 11.92
C PRO A 178 11.98 14.83 10.84
N ALA A 179 11.71 13.78 10.08
CA ALA A 179 12.56 13.34 8.99
C ALA A 179 12.42 14.24 7.74
N SER A 180 11.30 14.95 7.60
CA SER A 180 10.92 15.71 6.42
C SER A 180 10.11 16.95 6.78
N GLU A 181 9.96 17.89 5.84
CA GLU A 181 9.10 19.05 5.98
C GLU A 181 7.62 18.66 6.07
N LEU A 182 7.20 17.67 5.31
CA LEU A 182 5.84 17.12 5.40
C LEU A 182 5.54 16.61 6.81
N GLU A 183 6.44 15.84 7.39
CA GLU A 183 6.28 15.35 8.77
C GLU A 183 6.28 16.50 9.78
N ARG A 184 7.16 17.48 9.60
CA ARG A 184 7.26 18.65 10.49
C ARG A 184 5.96 19.43 10.53
N ARG A 185 5.36 19.72 9.36
CA ARG A 185 4.10 20.46 9.26
C ARG A 185 2.95 19.68 9.87
N LEU A 186 2.85 18.39 9.58
CA LEU A 186 1.82 17.51 10.16
C LEU A 186 1.93 17.44 11.69
N LYS A 187 3.14 17.28 12.24
CA LYS A 187 3.40 17.33 13.69
C LYS A 187 3.04 18.68 14.32
N ALA A 188 3.18 19.78 13.57
CA ALA A 188 2.77 21.11 14.00
C ALA A 188 1.25 21.34 13.91
N GLY A 189 0.46 20.36 13.48
CA GLY A 189 -0.99 20.46 13.30
C GLY A 189 -1.41 21.32 12.11
N GLU A 190 -0.52 21.52 11.12
CA GLU A 190 -0.84 22.24 9.90
C GLU A 190 -1.65 21.35 8.96
N PHE A 191 -2.67 21.93 8.30
CA PHE A 191 -3.38 21.26 7.23
C PHE A 191 -2.53 21.33 5.97
N VAL A 192 -2.05 20.17 5.49
CA VAL A 192 -1.07 20.11 4.40
C VAL A 192 -1.71 19.81 3.05
N VAL A 193 -1.06 20.26 1.99
CA VAL A 193 -1.41 19.90 0.61
C VAL A 193 -0.24 19.16 -0.02
N THR A 194 -0.52 18.00 -0.62
CA THR A 194 0.41 17.29 -1.50
C THR A 194 -0.20 17.12 -2.88
N THR A 195 0.60 16.92 -3.90
CA THR A 195 0.09 16.67 -5.26
C THR A 195 0.92 15.62 -5.97
N GLU A 196 0.40 15.07 -7.05
CA GLU A 196 1.16 14.20 -7.95
C GLU A 196 1.66 14.97 -9.17
N VAL A 197 2.89 14.67 -9.60
CA VAL A 197 3.40 14.98 -10.92
C VAL A 197 3.71 13.66 -11.63
N GLN A 198 3.09 13.49 -12.81
CA GLN A 198 3.20 12.22 -13.53
C GLN A 198 4.61 12.02 -14.11
N PRO A 199 5.29 10.89 -13.81
CA PRO A 199 6.57 10.56 -14.41
C PRO A 199 6.49 10.45 -15.94
N PRO A 200 7.45 11.02 -16.69
CA PRO A 200 7.43 10.99 -18.14
C PRO A 200 7.77 9.61 -18.72
N MET A 201 7.25 9.31 -19.92
CA MET A 201 7.61 8.13 -20.71
C MET A 201 8.81 8.38 -21.64
N THR A 202 9.69 9.29 -21.28
CA THR A 202 10.84 9.72 -22.08
C THR A 202 12.03 10.02 -21.17
N VAL A 203 13.22 10.07 -21.74
CA VAL A 203 14.45 10.49 -21.04
C VAL A 203 14.51 12.00 -20.77
N SER A 204 13.66 12.79 -21.42
CA SER A 204 13.62 14.24 -21.22
C SER A 204 12.95 14.61 -19.90
N THR A 205 13.68 15.34 -19.07
CA THR A 205 13.18 15.87 -17.80
C THR A 205 12.52 17.25 -17.92
N LYS A 206 12.49 17.87 -19.11
CA LYS A 206 12.01 19.26 -19.28
C LYS A 206 10.58 19.48 -18.75
N LYS A 207 9.64 18.61 -19.15
CA LYS A 207 8.25 18.72 -18.68
C LYS A 207 8.13 18.39 -17.20
N LEU A 208 8.88 17.40 -16.71
CA LEU A 208 8.93 17.05 -15.29
C LEU A 208 9.37 18.26 -14.45
N ILE A 209 10.47 18.90 -14.81
CA ILE A 209 10.98 20.08 -14.12
C ILE A 209 9.96 21.23 -14.18
N SER A 210 9.40 21.51 -15.36
CA SER A 210 8.38 22.55 -15.51
C SER A 210 7.15 22.31 -14.62
N ASN A 211 6.70 21.08 -14.52
CA ASN A 211 5.55 20.73 -13.65
C ASN A 211 5.92 20.82 -12.16
N ILE A 212 7.13 20.41 -11.78
CA ILE A 212 7.62 20.55 -10.40
C ILE A 212 7.69 22.05 -10.04
N ASP A 213 8.30 22.87 -10.87
CA ASP A 213 8.43 24.31 -10.63
C ASP A 213 7.08 25.02 -10.54
N LEU A 214 6.09 24.55 -11.30
CA LEU A 214 4.73 25.06 -11.27
C LEU A 214 4.02 24.78 -9.94
N VAL A 215 4.17 23.56 -9.40
CA VAL A 215 3.36 23.13 -8.24
C VAL A 215 4.06 23.35 -6.90
N LYS A 216 5.41 23.31 -6.85
CA LYS A 216 6.18 23.36 -5.60
C LYS A 216 5.88 24.55 -4.68
N PRO A 217 5.54 25.78 -5.19
CA PRO A 217 5.22 26.88 -4.28
C PRO A 217 3.88 26.68 -3.54
N TYR A 218 3.00 25.86 -4.06
CA TYR A 218 1.61 25.69 -3.58
C TYR A 218 1.41 24.46 -2.70
N VAL A 219 2.39 23.55 -2.65
CA VAL A 219 2.24 22.26 -1.96
C VAL A 219 3.40 21.99 -1.02
N THR A 220 3.16 21.20 0.00
CA THR A 220 4.20 20.78 0.97
C THR A 220 5.11 19.72 0.38
N ALA A 221 4.57 18.79 -0.42
CA ALA A 221 5.37 17.74 -1.05
C ALA A 221 4.75 17.29 -2.38
N VAL A 222 5.59 16.71 -3.25
CA VAL A 222 5.21 16.26 -4.59
C VAL A 222 5.43 14.75 -4.71
N ASN A 223 4.37 14.02 -5.04
CA ASN A 223 4.41 12.57 -5.26
C ASN A 223 4.82 12.25 -6.70
N PHE A 224 5.59 11.17 -6.83
CA PHE A 224 5.90 10.57 -8.13
C PHE A 224 5.43 9.12 -8.13
N THR A 225 4.46 8.81 -9.02
CA THR A 225 3.88 7.47 -9.12
C THR A 225 4.89 6.44 -9.62
N ASP A 226 4.79 5.22 -9.10
CA ASP A 226 5.67 4.12 -9.51
C ASP A 226 4.93 3.18 -10.47
N GLY A 227 5.22 3.30 -11.76
CA GLY A 227 4.66 2.47 -12.81
C GLY A 227 3.13 2.43 -12.86
N ALA A 228 2.46 3.59 -12.79
CA ALA A 228 1.00 3.67 -12.85
C ALA A 228 0.44 2.92 -14.08
N SER A 229 -0.66 2.20 -13.90
CA SER A 229 -1.28 1.30 -14.90
C SER A 229 -0.32 0.20 -15.40
N ALA A 230 0.65 -0.21 -14.58
CA ALA A 230 1.71 -1.16 -14.93
C ALA A 230 2.46 -0.81 -16.23
N THR A 231 2.55 0.49 -16.54
CA THR A 231 3.19 1.01 -17.76
C THR A 231 4.59 1.53 -17.44
N PRO A 232 5.62 1.20 -18.26
CA PRO A 232 6.98 1.72 -18.08
C PRO A 232 7.02 3.23 -18.16
N ARG A 233 7.60 3.87 -17.15
CA ARG A 233 7.84 5.32 -17.04
C ARG A 233 9.19 5.58 -16.41
N MET A 234 9.65 6.83 -16.39
CA MET A 234 10.77 7.22 -15.54
C MET A 234 10.47 6.81 -14.11
N SER A 235 11.42 6.16 -13.42
CA SER A 235 11.16 5.64 -12.06
C SER A 235 10.82 6.77 -11.08
N SER A 236 10.00 6.47 -10.11
CA SER A 236 9.67 7.36 -8.99
C SER A 236 10.94 7.87 -8.30
N PHE A 237 11.95 7.02 -8.13
CA PHE A 237 13.24 7.38 -7.56
C PHE A 237 13.98 8.45 -8.37
N ALA A 238 14.06 8.29 -9.71
CA ALA A 238 14.71 9.28 -10.58
C ALA A 238 13.96 10.63 -10.56
N CYS A 239 12.60 10.58 -10.61
CA CYS A 239 11.80 11.81 -10.52
C CYS A 239 11.95 12.50 -9.17
N SER A 240 11.98 11.74 -8.06
CA SER A 240 12.22 12.26 -6.72
C SER A 240 13.59 12.92 -6.58
N THR A 241 14.62 12.34 -7.20
CA THR A 241 15.96 12.94 -7.24
C THR A 241 15.96 14.29 -8.00
N VAL A 242 15.26 14.35 -9.14
CA VAL A 242 15.09 15.61 -9.88
C VAL A 242 14.34 16.64 -9.03
N ALA A 243 13.30 16.23 -8.30
CA ALA A 243 12.54 17.13 -7.43
C ALA A 243 13.42 17.76 -6.33
N VAL A 244 14.25 16.95 -5.66
CA VAL A 244 15.22 17.46 -4.68
C VAL A 244 16.16 18.51 -5.32
N GLN A 245 16.65 18.24 -6.53
CA GLN A 245 17.50 19.19 -7.27
C GLN A 245 16.78 20.49 -7.63
N GLN A 246 15.46 20.45 -7.80
CA GLN A 246 14.61 21.62 -8.02
C GLN A 246 14.14 22.30 -6.72
N GLY A 247 14.60 21.85 -5.56
CA GLY A 247 14.20 22.38 -4.25
C GLY A 247 12.75 22.04 -3.86
N ALA A 248 12.17 20.99 -4.42
CA ALA A 248 10.87 20.46 -4.02
C ALA A 248 11.05 19.25 -3.10
N GLU A 249 10.14 19.07 -2.15
CA GLU A 249 10.13 17.89 -1.29
C GLU A 249 9.39 16.75 -1.98
N PRO A 250 10.04 15.61 -2.26
CA PRO A 250 9.39 14.48 -2.90
C PRO A 250 8.73 13.54 -1.90
N VAL A 251 7.67 12.84 -2.36
CA VAL A 251 7.18 11.59 -1.79
C VAL A 251 7.48 10.48 -2.80
N LEU A 252 8.45 9.64 -2.46
CA LEU A 252 8.85 8.48 -3.27
C LEU A 252 7.79 7.39 -3.12
N GLN A 253 7.05 7.09 -4.18
CA GLN A 253 6.16 5.94 -4.19
C GLN A 253 6.92 4.68 -4.60
N ILE A 254 6.69 3.57 -3.90
CA ILE A 254 7.29 2.27 -4.21
C ILE A 254 6.16 1.23 -4.31
N ALA A 255 6.02 0.64 -5.49
CA ALA A 255 5.04 -0.39 -5.76
C ALA A 255 5.61 -1.79 -5.49
N SER A 256 4.93 -2.56 -4.63
CA SER A 256 5.35 -3.93 -4.32
C SER A 256 5.32 -4.87 -5.53
N ARG A 257 4.57 -4.52 -6.56
CA ARG A 257 4.47 -5.29 -7.81
C ARG A 257 5.84 -5.53 -8.47
N ASP A 258 6.69 -4.51 -8.48
CA ASP A 258 7.94 -4.52 -9.23
C ASP A 258 9.18 -4.59 -8.32
N THR A 259 8.99 -4.64 -6.99
CA THR A 259 10.07 -4.50 -6.01
C THR A 259 10.30 -5.80 -5.24
N THR A 260 11.56 -6.28 -5.21
CA THR A 260 11.98 -7.36 -4.34
C THR A 260 12.44 -6.83 -2.98
N ARG A 261 12.50 -7.72 -1.96
CA ARG A 261 12.98 -7.36 -0.62
C ARG A 261 14.41 -6.78 -0.60
N THR A 262 15.26 -7.22 -1.52
CA THR A 262 16.63 -6.67 -1.65
C THR A 262 16.60 -5.31 -2.31
N ALA A 263 15.84 -5.15 -3.39
CA ALA A 263 15.70 -3.88 -4.09
C ALA A 263 15.11 -2.79 -3.19
N LEU A 264 14.04 -3.10 -2.44
CA LEU A 264 13.45 -2.17 -1.48
C LEU A 264 14.48 -1.60 -0.50
N GLN A 265 15.26 -2.49 0.14
CA GLN A 265 16.26 -2.08 1.14
C GLN A 265 17.36 -1.20 0.52
N SER A 266 17.80 -1.54 -0.69
CA SER A 266 18.81 -0.76 -1.42
C SER A 266 18.28 0.60 -1.85
N GLU A 267 17.05 0.63 -2.35
CA GLU A 267 16.42 1.86 -2.86
C GLU A 267 16.21 2.89 -1.75
N VAL A 268 15.69 2.48 -0.59
CA VAL A 268 15.43 3.43 0.50
C VAL A 268 16.71 3.95 1.16
N ILE A 269 17.79 3.18 1.16
CA ILE A 269 19.11 3.68 1.58
C ILE A 269 19.61 4.75 0.60
N GLY A 270 19.52 4.47 -0.71
CA GLY A 270 19.89 5.42 -1.75
C GLY A 270 19.02 6.69 -1.73
N ALA A 271 17.71 6.52 -1.54
CA ALA A 271 16.77 7.62 -1.41
C ALA A 271 17.15 8.55 -0.24
N ASN A 272 17.40 7.98 0.93
CA ASN A 272 17.79 8.76 2.11
C ASN A 272 19.13 9.48 1.92
N ALA A 273 20.11 8.83 1.26
CA ALA A 273 21.40 9.45 0.92
C ALA A 273 21.28 10.62 -0.07
N LEU A 274 20.20 10.65 -0.85
CA LEU A 274 19.88 11.72 -1.80
C LEU A 274 18.83 12.72 -1.27
N ASN A 275 18.62 12.78 0.05
CA ASN A 275 17.67 13.68 0.73
C ASN A 275 16.19 13.43 0.33
N ILE A 276 15.83 12.20 0.01
CA ILE A 276 14.45 11.78 -0.19
C ILE A 276 13.99 11.13 1.12
N HIS A 277 13.14 11.82 1.87
CA HIS A 277 12.77 11.46 3.22
C HIS A 277 11.30 11.05 3.42
N ASN A 278 10.46 11.14 2.40
CA ASN A 278 9.10 10.60 2.43
C ASN A 278 9.01 9.40 1.50
N VAL A 279 8.52 8.28 2.02
CA VAL A 279 8.35 7.04 1.25
C VAL A 279 6.92 6.56 1.41
N LEU A 280 6.23 6.29 0.30
CA LEU A 280 4.87 5.77 0.32
C LEU A 280 4.82 4.37 -0.30
N CYS A 281 4.41 3.39 0.51
CA CYS A 281 4.30 2.00 0.08
C CYS A 281 2.90 1.68 -0.45
N LEU A 282 2.83 1.12 -1.63
CA LEU A 282 1.59 0.67 -2.25
C LEU A 282 1.75 -0.70 -2.91
N THR A 283 0.62 -1.36 -3.20
CA THR A 283 0.65 -2.68 -3.85
C THR A 283 0.96 -2.56 -5.35
N GLY A 284 0.61 -1.45 -5.97
CA GLY A 284 0.64 -1.24 -7.41
C GLY A 284 -0.54 -1.88 -8.15
N ASP A 285 -0.76 -1.45 -9.39
CA ASP A 285 -1.79 -1.97 -10.26
C ASP A 285 -1.51 -3.42 -10.66
N SER A 286 -2.51 -4.10 -11.23
CA SER A 286 -2.32 -5.47 -11.69
C SER A 286 -1.42 -5.53 -12.92
N ASN A 287 -0.48 -6.48 -12.95
CA ASN A 287 0.28 -6.80 -14.15
C ASN A 287 -0.60 -7.25 -15.34
N ALA A 288 -1.88 -7.58 -15.10
CA ALA A 288 -2.83 -7.82 -16.16
C ALA A 288 -3.05 -6.60 -17.05
N LEU A 289 -2.85 -5.39 -16.50
CA LEU A 289 -2.95 -4.11 -17.23
C LEU A 289 -1.67 -3.77 -17.99
N SER A 290 -0.57 -4.51 -17.75
CA SER A 290 0.72 -4.24 -18.38
C SER A 290 0.66 -4.43 -19.90
N PRO A 291 1.27 -3.53 -20.68
CA PRO A 291 1.45 -3.74 -22.12
C PRO A 291 2.40 -4.89 -22.44
N SER A 292 3.11 -5.43 -21.44
CA SER A 292 4.05 -6.56 -21.55
C SER A 292 3.59 -7.76 -20.72
N PRO A 293 2.54 -8.49 -21.12
CA PRO A 293 1.99 -9.58 -20.33
C PRO A 293 2.95 -10.75 -20.13
N GLN A 294 4.01 -10.87 -20.95
CA GLN A 294 5.05 -11.91 -20.84
C GLN A 294 5.92 -11.73 -19.59
N GLY A 295 6.04 -10.50 -19.08
CA GLY A 295 6.79 -10.17 -17.85
C GLY A 295 5.99 -10.36 -16.57
N ARG A 296 4.85 -11.02 -16.60
CA ARG A 296 3.97 -11.22 -15.45
C ARG A 296 4.66 -11.98 -14.32
N MET A 297 4.85 -11.31 -13.21
CA MET A 297 5.04 -11.98 -11.93
C MET A 297 3.68 -12.14 -11.26
N ASP A 298 3.27 -13.37 -11.01
CA ASP A 298 1.97 -13.65 -10.39
C ASP A 298 1.99 -13.41 -8.89
N ILE A 299 3.17 -13.33 -8.25
CA ILE A 299 3.32 -13.23 -6.81
C ILE A 299 4.34 -12.14 -6.48
N VAL A 300 3.95 -11.21 -5.62
CA VAL A 300 4.85 -10.20 -5.08
C VAL A 300 5.77 -10.81 -4.01
N ASP A 301 7.02 -10.36 -3.95
CA ASP A 301 7.97 -10.80 -2.92
C ASP A 301 7.59 -10.26 -1.53
N LEU A 302 7.19 -8.99 -1.47
CA LEU A 302 6.63 -8.33 -0.29
C LEU A 302 5.29 -7.69 -0.67
N ASP A 303 4.26 -7.83 0.15
CA ASP A 303 3.10 -6.97 0.03
C ASP A 303 3.36 -5.59 0.68
N SER A 304 2.49 -4.60 0.43
CA SER A 304 2.70 -3.24 0.93
C SER A 304 2.79 -3.15 2.46
N ILE A 305 2.14 -4.04 3.19
CA ILE A 305 2.20 -4.07 4.66
C ILE A 305 3.56 -4.61 5.13
N GLN A 306 4.06 -5.63 4.45
CA GLN A 306 5.41 -6.15 4.70
C GLN A 306 6.49 -5.13 4.35
N MET A 307 6.31 -4.35 3.29
CA MET A 307 7.22 -3.25 2.97
C MET A 307 7.27 -2.22 4.11
N LEU A 308 6.12 -1.79 4.61
CA LEU A 308 6.05 -0.87 5.77
C LEU A 308 6.81 -1.41 6.98
N TRP A 309 6.61 -2.69 7.28
CA TRP A 309 7.31 -3.35 8.39
C TRP A 309 8.82 -3.39 8.20
N VAL A 310 9.30 -3.69 6.97
CA VAL A 310 10.74 -3.67 6.62
C VAL A 310 11.31 -2.27 6.82
N LEU A 311 10.63 -1.24 6.30
CA LEU A 311 11.07 0.15 6.41
C LEU A 311 11.13 0.60 7.88
N ARG A 312 10.11 0.27 8.69
CA ARG A 312 10.11 0.57 10.11
C ARG A 312 11.33 -0.06 10.82
N ARG A 313 11.62 -1.33 10.57
CA ARG A 313 12.77 -1.99 11.17
C ARG A 313 14.11 -1.37 10.78
N MET A 314 14.27 -1.06 9.48
CA MET A 314 15.50 -0.41 9.01
C MET A 314 15.71 0.95 9.70
N ARG A 315 14.64 1.72 9.88
CA ARG A 315 14.67 3.04 10.50
C ARG A 315 14.84 2.98 12.04
N ASP A 316 13.99 2.19 12.71
CA ASP A 316 13.84 2.24 14.16
C ASP A 316 14.79 1.27 14.89
N GLU A 317 15.07 0.11 14.28
CA GLU A 317 15.94 -0.92 14.84
C GLU A 317 17.36 -0.90 14.23
N GLY A 318 17.56 -0.16 13.12
CA GLY A 318 18.85 -0.11 12.42
C GLY A 318 19.30 -1.47 11.89
N ARG A 319 18.36 -2.28 11.36
CA ARG A 319 18.66 -3.64 10.92
C ARG A 319 18.07 -3.94 9.53
N TYR A 320 18.90 -4.61 8.72
CA TYR A 320 18.46 -5.26 7.50
C TYR A 320 17.53 -6.45 7.80
N LEU A 321 16.82 -6.94 6.78
CA LEU A 321 15.97 -8.13 6.90
C LEU A 321 16.75 -9.39 7.33
N ASP A 322 18.00 -9.50 6.96
CA ASP A 322 18.89 -10.61 7.37
C ASP A 322 19.46 -10.45 8.79
N GLY A 323 19.06 -9.41 9.53
CA GLY A 323 19.46 -9.13 10.89
C GLY A 323 20.77 -8.37 11.04
N ARG A 324 21.53 -8.15 9.95
CA ARG A 324 22.76 -7.33 10.01
C ARG A 324 22.45 -5.89 10.39
N GLU A 325 23.35 -5.30 11.16
CA GLU A 325 23.25 -3.92 11.60
C GLU A 325 23.48 -2.93 10.44
N ILE A 326 22.69 -1.85 10.42
CA ILE A 326 22.88 -0.69 9.57
C ILE A 326 23.61 0.36 10.40
N LYS A 327 24.88 0.61 10.12
CA LYS A 327 25.73 1.53 10.89
C LYS A 327 25.17 2.96 10.99
N PHE A 328 24.52 3.45 9.96
CA PHE A 328 23.82 4.72 9.90
C PHE A 328 22.40 4.48 9.36
N PRO A 329 21.43 4.20 10.25
CA PRO A 329 20.07 3.91 9.85
C PRO A 329 19.43 5.08 9.06
N PRO A 330 18.66 4.79 8.02
CA PRO A 330 17.98 5.83 7.27
C PRO A 330 16.87 6.46 8.12
N LYS A 331 16.59 7.75 7.87
CA LYS A 331 15.49 8.49 8.50
C LYS A 331 14.49 8.87 7.42
N TYR A 332 13.27 8.39 7.54
CA TYR A 332 12.19 8.70 6.61
C TYR A 332 10.81 8.63 7.27
N PHE A 333 9.90 9.42 6.75
CA PHE A 333 8.49 9.43 7.08
C PHE A 333 7.77 8.41 6.20
N ILE A 334 7.14 7.40 6.82
CA ILE A 334 6.60 6.23 6.12
C ILE A 334 5.11 6.42 5.87
N GLY A 335 4.72 6.40 4.61
CA GLY A 335 3.33 6.48 4.17
C GLY A 335 2.80 5.20 3.54
N ALA A 336 1.49 5.12 3.46
CA ALA A 336 0.77 4.06 2.75
C ALA A 336 -0.47 4.59 2.04
N ALA A 337 -0.88 3.92 0.96
CA ALA A 337 -2.17 4.18 0.34
C ALA A 337 -3.31 3.66 1.21
N ALA A 338 -4.45 4.38 1.26
CA ALA A 338 -5.68 3.95 1.90
C ALA A 338 -6.87 4.00 0.93
N SER A 339 -7.91 3.21 1.17
CA SER A 339 -9.06 3.07 0.27
C SER A 339 -10.38 3.27 1.03
N PRO A 340 -10.83 4.52 1.22
CA PRO A 340 -11.99 4.83 2.06
C PRO A 340 -13.31 4.25 1.53
N TYR A 341 -13.42 3.96 0.24
CA TYR A 341 -14.64 3.46 -0.39
C TYR A 341 -14.68 1.95 -0.60
N ALA A 342 -13.85 1.20 0.12
CA ALA A 342 -13.94 -0.25 0.08
C ALA A 342 -15.33 -0.75 0.51
N SER A 343 -15.76 -1.88 -0.07
CA SER A 343 -17.11 -2.43 0.11
C SER A 343 -17.47 -2.79 1.55
N ARG A 344 -16.47 -3.01 2.38
CA ARG A 344 -16.61 -3.38 3.80
C ARG A 344 -15.70 -2.46 4.62
N PRO A 345 -16.22 -1.28 5.04
CA PRO A 345 -15.43 -0.27 5.75
C PRO A 345 -14.75 -0.82 7.02
N GLU A 346 -15.41 -1.74 7.73
CA GLU A 346 -14.86 -2.38 8.94
C GLU A 346 -13.64 -3.27 8.65
N PHE A 347 -13.62 -3.95 7.50
CA PHE A 347 -12.47 -4.75 7.08
C PHE A 347 -11.34 -3.87 6.59
N GLN A 348 -11.69 -2.80 5.90
CA GLN A 348 -10.72 -1.83 5.41
C GLN A 348 -10.04 -1.10 6.58
N ALA A 349 -10.80 -0.61 7.55
CA ALA A 349 -10.25 0.03 8.74
C ALA A 349 -9.33 -0.92 9.55
N MET A 350 -9.65 -2.21 9.60
CA MET A 350 -8.76 -3.23 10.18
C MET A 350 -7.44 -3.34 9.40
N ARG A 351 -7.49 -3.25 8.09
CA ARG A 351 -6.30 -3.28 7.23
C ARG A 351 -5.44 -2.03 7.41
N GLU A 352 -6.06 -0.83 7.50
CA GLU A 352 -5.34 0.41 7.80
C GLU A 352 -4.70 0.36 9.20
N HIS A 353 -5.41 -0.11 10.22
CA HIS A 353 -4.83 -0.32 11.55
C HIS A 353 -3.59 -1.24 11.47
N LYS A 354 -3.67 -2.33 10.73
CA LYS A 354 -2.54 -3.23 10.49
C LYS A 354 -1.36 -2.52 9.79
N LYS A 355 -1.61 -1.59 8.87
CA LYS A 355 -0.57 -0.76 8.25
C LYS A 355 0.10 0.17 9.27
N VAL A 356 -0.67 0.75 10.18
CA VAL A 356 -0.15 1.60 11.26
C VAL A 356 0.76 0.78 12.18
N ASN A 357 0.34 -0.42 12.58
CA ASN A 357 1.17 -1.33 13.37
C ASN A 357 2.45 -1.75 12.62
N ALA A 358 2.37 -1.90 11.30
CA ALA A 358 3.54 -2.18 10.45
C ALA A 358 4.48 -0.98 10.29
N GLY A 359 4.06 0.24 10.65
CA GLY A 359 4.93 1.42 10.66
C GLY A 359 4.46 2.60 9.79
N ALA A 360 3.24 2.56 9.23
CA ALA A 360 2.69 3.70 8.50
C ALA A 360 2.43 4.88 9.45
N GLN A 361 2.94 6.05 9.09
CA GLN A 361 2.78 7.31 9.84
C GLN A 361 1.83 8.27 9.15
N PHE A 362 1.61 8.11 7.83
CA PHE A 362 0.59 8.85 7.11
C PHE A 362 -0.09 7.97 6.05
N PHE A 363 -1.33 8.34 5.73
CA PHE A 363 -2.07 7.79 4.60
C PHE A 363 -2.32 8.86 3.55
N GLN A 364 -2.17 8.48 2.28
CA GLN A 364 -2.79 9.16 1.17
C GLN A 364 -3.90 8.27 0.64
N THR A 365 -5.13 8.79 0.63
CA THR A 365 -6.28 7.97 0.23
C THR A 365 -6.44 7.93 -1.28
N ASN A 366 -7.15 6.92 -1.77
CA ASN A 366 -7.72 6.98 -3.11
C ASN A 366 -8.74 8.13 -3.20
N LEU A 367 -9.18 8.47 -4.41
CA LEU A 367 -10.05 9.61 -4.71
C LEU A 367 -11.36 9.59 -3.91
N VAL A 368 -11.70 10.73 -3.35
CA VAL A 368 -12.92 10.97 -2.58
C VAL A 368 -13.81 11.96 -3.30
N PHE A 369 -15.00 11.50 -3.71
CA PHE A 369 -16.06 12.31 -4.31
C PHE A 369 -17.35 12.33 -3.47
N ASP A 370 -17.38 11.58 -2.36
CA ASP A 370 -18.53 11.46 -1.46
C ASP A 370 -18.06 11.64 0.01
N PRO A 371 -18.15 12.87 0.55
CA PRO A 371 -17.75 13.15 1.92
C PRO A 371 -18.52 12.40 3.00
N ASP A 372 -19.78 12.01 2.75
CA ASP A 372 -20.58 11.26 3.73
C ASP A 372 -20.10 9.81 3.82
N ARG A 373 -19.80 9.21 2.69
CA ARG A 373 -19.21 7.87 2.65
C ARG A 373 -17.80 7.83 3.22
N LEU A 374 -17.01 8.90 3.05
CA LEU A 374 -15.72 9.06 3.72
C LEU A 374 -15.88 9.03 5.24
N GLU A 375 -16.89 9.69 5.78
CA GLU A 375 -17.14 9.74 7.22
C GLU A 375 -17.43 8.37 7.82
N ILE A 376 -18.11 7.49 7.10
CA ILE A 376 -18.32 6.09 7.52
C ILE A 376 -16.98 5.38 7.76
N TRP A 377 -16.02 5.54 6.84
CA TRP A 377 -14.69 4.94 6.98
C TRP A 377 -13.87 5.58 8.12
N LEU A 378 -13.91 6.90 8.27
CA LEU A 378 -13.25 7.61 9.38
C LEU A 378 -13.79 7.14 10.74
N ASN A 379 -15.10 6.95 10.87
CA ASN A 379 -15.73 6.43 12.07
C ASN A 379 -15.28 5.00 12.41
N GLU A 380 -15.01 4.15 11.41
CA GLU A 380 -14.42 2.83 11.65
C GLU A 380 -12.97 2.93 12.15
N LEU A 381 -12.19 3.93 11.71
CA LEU A 381 -10.85 4.19 12.25
C LEU A 381 -10.91 4.73 13.69
N VAL A 382 -11.88 5.58 14.01
CA VAL A 382 -12.14 6.03 15.40
C VAL A 382 -12.38 4.84 16.32
N LYS A 383 -13.27 3.92 15.94
CA LYS A 383 -13.57 2.70 16.72
C LYS A 383 -12.34 1.82 16.97
N ARG A 384 -11.30 1.98 16.18
CA ARG A 384 -10.05 1.21 16.28
C ARG A 384 -8.93 1.96 16.99
N ASP A 385 -9.17 3.18 17.45
CA ASP A 385 -8.19 4.00 18.13
C ASP A 385 -6.89 4.21 17.28
N VAL A 386 -7.08 4.60 16.02
CA VAL A 386 -6.00 4.71 15.03
C VAL A 386 -5.68 6.16 14.66
N LEU A 387 -6.65 7.08 14.80
CA LEU A 387 -6.52 8.45 14.27
C LEU A 387 -5.45 9.30 14.94
N ASP A 388 -5.05 8.98 16.16
CA ASP A 388 -3.96 9.64 16.90
C ASP A 388 -2.57 9.12 16.53
N LYS A 389 -2.52 8.03 15.75
CA LYS A 389 -1.28 7.32 15.39
C LYS A 389 -0.86 7.53 13.94
N VAL A 390 -1.73 8.14 13.12
CA VAL A 390 -1.50 8.30 11.68
C VAL A 390 -2.12 9.59 11.16
N TYR A 391 -1.41 10.30 10.30
CA TYR A 391 -1.95 11.45 9.58
C TYR A 391 -2.67 11.01 8.31
N ILE A 392 -3.82 11.62 7.99
CA ILE A 392 -4.62 11.25 6.83
C ILE A 392 -4.74 12.42 5.86
N LEU A 393 -4.24 12.21 4.64
CA LEU A 393 -4.36 13.13 3.52
C LEU A 393 -5.36 12.55 2.51
N ILE A 394 -6.45 13.29 2.30
CA ILE A 394 -7.56 12.81 1.46
C ILE A 394 -7.27 13.07 0.00
N GLY A 395 -7.36 12.03 -0.81
CA GLY A 395 -7.22 12.12 -2.27
C GLY A 395 -8.39 12.88 -2.91
N VAL A 396 -8.10 13.94 -3.64
CA VAL A 396 -9.07 14.72 -4.42
C VAL A 396 -8.59 14.85 -5.86
N SER A 397 -9.52 14.93 -6.81
CA SER A 397 -9.19 15.09 -8.22
C SER A 397 -10.14 16.04 -8.92
N PRO A 398 -9.62 17.06 -9.64
CA PRO A 398 -10.44 17.92 -10.47
C PRO A 398 -10.93 17.15 -11.70
N LEU A 399 -12.23 17.21 -11.97
CA LEU A 399 -12.87 16.55 -13.09
C LEU A 399 -12.76 17.42 -14.35
N LYS A 400 -11.76 17.13 -15.19
CA LYS A 400 -11.46 17.98 -16.39
C LYS A 400 -12.55 17.94 -17.45
N SER A 401 -13.30 16.84 -17.57
CA SER A 401 -14.34 16.64 -18.60
C SER A 401 -15.30 15.54 -18.23
N LEU A 402 -16.47 15.50 -18.84
CA LEU A 402 -17.43 14.40 -18.67
C LEU A 402 -16.81 13.04 -19.04
N LYS A 403 -16.05 12.97 -20.13
CA LYS A 403 -15.34 11.74 -20.54
C LYS A 403 -14.40 11.22 -19.46
N ALA A 404 -13.61 12.10 -18.81
CA ALA A 404 -12.72 11.73 -17.72
C ALA A 404 -13.50 11.27 -16.48
N THR A 405 -14.63 11.92 -16.18
CA THR A 405 -15.51 11.56 -15.07
C THR A 405 -16.08 10.16 -15.24
N LEU A 406 -16.63 9.85 -16.43
CA LEU A 406 -17.16 8.52 -16.72
C LEU A 406 -16.08 7.45 -16.69
N TYR A 407 -14.92 7.73 -17.27
CA TYR A 407 -13.76 6.82 -17.20
C TYR A 407 -13.35 6.53 -15.76
N MET A 408 -13.25 7.55 -14.91
CA MET A 408 -12.92 7.35 -13.49
C MET A 408 -13.97 6.52 -12.76
N LYS A 409 -15.24 6.74 -13.07
CA LYS A 409 -16.35 6.02 -12.42
C LYS A 409 -16.39 4.53 -12.83
N GLU A 410 -16.16 4.24 -14.10
CA GLU A 410 -16.39 2.91 -14.68
C GLU A 410 -15.14 2.05 -14.70
N GLU A 411 -13.97 2.66 -14.95
CA GLU A 411 -12.74 1.94 -15.26
C GLU A 411 -11.68 2.01 -14.15
N VAL A 412 -11.80 2.97 -13.19
CA VAL A 412 -10.78 3.11 -12.14
C VAL A 412 -11.22 2.40 -10.86
N PRO A 413 -10.56 1.29 -10.50
CA PRO A 413 -10.96 0.49 -9.36
C PRO A 413 -10.87 1.25 -8.02
N GLY A 414 -11.91 1.09 -7.20
CA GLY A 414 -11.95 1.72 -5.87
C GLY A 414 -12.34 3.20 -5.89
N VAL A 415 -12.62 3.78 -7.05
CA VAL A 415 -13.21 5.12 -7.19
C VAL A 415 -14.73 5.00 -7.22
N PHE A 416 -15.38 5.85 -6.45
CA PHE A 416 -16.84 5.98 -6.46
C PHE A 416 -17.20 7.45 -6.72
N ILE A 417 -17.91 7.69 -7.82
CA ILE A 417 -18.44 9.01 -8.17
C ILE A 417 -19.97 8.95 -8.09
N PRO A 418 -20.60 9.75 -7.19
CA PRO A 418 -22.05 9.84 -7.08
C PRO A 418 -22.72 10.25 -8.39
N ASP A 419 -23.92 9.72 -8.66
CA ASP A 419 -24.68 10.08 -9.87
C ASP A 419 -25.05 11.56 -9.91
N SER A 420 -25.15 12.24 -8.77
CA SER A 420 -25.35 13.69 -8.69
C SER A 420 -24.19 14.47 -9.32
N ILE A 421 -22.94 14.03 -9.09
CA ILE A 421 -21.76 14.64 -9.71
C ILE A 421 -21.74 14.36 -11.21
N VAL A 422 -22.08 13.13 -11.65
CA VAL A 422 -22.14 12.81 -13.07
C VAL A 422 -23.15 13.71 -13.79
N LYS A 423 -24.37 13.89 -13.24
CA LYS A 423 -25.39 14.77 -13.79
C LYS A 423 -24.95 16.24 -13.86
N ARG A 424 -24.21 16.73 -12.85
CA ARG A 424 -23.62 18.07 -12.90
C ARG A 424 -22.64 18.20 -14.06
N MET A 425 -21.76 17.21 -14.23
CA MET A 425 -20.77 17.18 -15.30
C MET A 425 -21.43 17.05 -16.70
N GLU A 426 -22.52 16.29 -16.85
CA GLU A 426 -23.30 16.19 -18.07
C GLU A 426 -23.91 17.54 -18.46
N ALA A 427 -24.53 18.24 -17.51
CA ALA A 427 -25.10 19.57 -17.74
C ALA A 427 -24.02 20.62 -18.10
N ALA A 428 -22.89 20.57 -17.42
CA ALA A 428 -21.77 21.46 -17.68
C ALA A 428 -21.08 21.18 -19.04
N ASP A 429 -20.96 19.91 -19.43
CA ASP A 429 -20.42 19.52 -20.73
C ASP A 429 -21.31 20.03 -21.87
N ALA A 430 -22.63 19.88 -21.75
CA ALA A 430 -23.61 20.42 -22.69
C ALA A 430 -23.53 21.96 -22.79
N ALA A 431 -23.17 22.65 -21.73
CA ALA A 431 -22.97 24.10 -21.67
C ALA A 431 -21.56 24.56 -22.10
N GLY A 432 -20.63 23.63 -22.33
CA GLY A 432 -19.24 23.91 -22.73
C GLY A 432 -18.34 24.37 -21.60
N ASN A 433 -18.68 24.15 -20.32
CA ASN A 433 -17.94 24.58 -19.15
C ASN A 433 -17.57 23.45 -18.16
N ALA A 434 -17.46 22.21 -18.64
CA ALA A 434 -17.22 21.01 -17.82
C ALA A 434 -15.98 21.13 -16.92
N SER A 435 -14.87 21.72 -17.39
CA SER A 435 -13.67 21.86 -16.59
C SER A 435 -13.84 22.83 -15.41
N GLU A 436 -14.63 23.89 -15.60
CA GLU A 436 -14.95 24.84 -14.53
C GLU A 436 -15.82 24.19 -13.44
N GLU A 437 -16.84 23.46 -13.86
CA GLU A 437 -17.69 22.70 -12.96
C GLU A 437 -16.91 21.64 -12.18
N GLY A 438 -15.96 20.95 -12.83
CA GLY A 438 -15.10 19.99 -12.17
C GLY A 438 -14.18 20.62 -11.10
N VAL A 439 -13.70 21.84 -11.32
CA VAL A 439 -12.98 22.60 -10.29
C VAL A 439 -13.91 22.96 -9.14
N GLN A 440 -15.12 23.47 -9.43
CA GLN A 440 -16.08 23.83 -8.42
C GLN A 440 -16.49 22.65 -7.54
N ILE A 441 -16.75 21.47 -8.14
CA ILE A 441 -17.01 20.24 -7.40
C ILE A 441 -15.85 19.89 -6.46
N THR A 442 -14.61 20.03 -6.95
CA THR A 442 -13.42 19.74 -6.13
C THR A 442 -13.29 20.67 -4.93
N LEU A 443 -13.54 21.97 -5.12
CA LEU A 443 -13.53 22.97 -4.04
C LEU A 443 -14.61 22.69 -2.99
N GLU A 444 -15.82 22.34 -3.42
CA GLU A 444 -16.93 21.96 -2.52
C GLU A 444 -16.59 20.71 -1.70
N ILE A 445 -15.95 19.72 -2.31
CA ILE A 445 -15.47 18.50 -1.61
C ILE A 445 -14.40 18.88 -0.58
N ILE A 446 -13.40 19.68 -0.98
CA ILE A 446 -12.34 20.13 -0.07
C ILE A 446 -12.92 20.82 1.15
N GLU A 447 -13.89 21.73 0.96
CA GLU A 447 -14.52 22.44 2.07
C GLU A 447 -15.26 21.50 3.03
N GLN A 448 -15.94 20.48 2.51
CA GLN A 448 -16.66 19.51 3.32
C GLN A 448 -15.73 18.56 4.09
N ILE A 449 -14.59 18.20 3.52
CA ILE A 449 -13.69 17.19 4.14
C ILE A 449 -12.69 17.82 5.11
N ARG A 450 -12.28 19.08 4.91
CA ARG A 450 -11.19 19.71 5.68
C ARG A 450 -11.49 19.81 7.19
N HIS A 451 -12.75 19.76 7.59
CA HIS A 451 -13.18 19.86 8.97
C HIS A 451 -13.54 18.50 9.60
N LYS A 452 -13.44 17.39 8.83
CA LYS A 452 -13.74 16.07 9.37
C LYS A 452 -12.63 15.60 10.32
N GLN A 453 -13.03 14.93 11.40
CA GLN A 453 -12.10 14.41 12.39
C GLN A 453 -11.07 13.47 11.77
N GLY A 454 -9.80 13.68 12.06
CA GLY A 454 -8.69 12.84 11.59
C GLY A 454 -8.18 13.22 10.20
N VAL A 455 -8.77 14.20 9.51
CA VAL A 455 -8.25 14.70 8.23
C VAL A 455 -7.19 15.77 8.51
N ASN A 456 -5.97 15.53 8.03
CA ASN A 456 -4.80 16.39 8.28
C ASN A 456 -4.33 17.12 7.01
N GLY A 457 -4.94 16.83 5.87
CA GLY A 457 -4.58 17.47 4.60
C GLY A 457 -5.28 16.85 3.41
N ILE A 458 -4.91 17.32 2.24
CA ILE A 458 -5.37 16.77 0.95
C ILE A 458 -4.19 16.33 0.08
N HIS A 459 -4.48 15.37 -0.78
CA HIS A 459 -3.60 14.93 -1.85
C HIS A 459 -4.27 15.13 -3.20
N ILE A 460 -3.79 16.10 -3.99
CA ILE A 460 -4.38 16.46 -5.28
C ILE A 460 -3.82 15.55 -6.36
N MET A 461 -4.67 14.72 -6.96
CA MET A 461 -4.35 13.88 -8.12
C MET A 461 -4.90 14.54 -9.39
N SER A 462 -4.05 15.36 -10.03
CA SER A 462 -4.43 16.15 -11.21
C SER A 462 -4.51 15.35 -12.51
N VAL A 463 -3.97 14.13 -12.54
CA VAL A 463 -4.02 13.18 -13.66
C VAL A 463 -3.63 13.83 -15.00
N GLY A 464 -2.42 14.45 -15.06
CA GLY A 464 -1.91 15.11 -16.24
C GLY A 464 -2.50 16.52 -16.52
N TRP A 465 -3.09 17.13 -15.49
CA TRP A 465 -3.57 18.51 -15.52
C TRP A 465 -2.95 19.31 -14.37
N GLU A 466 -1.62 19.28 -14.27
CA GLU A 466 -0.89 19.87 -13.15
C GLU A 466 -1.08 21.39 -13.08
N GLU A 467 -1.40 22.06 -14.19
CA GLU A 467 -1.64 23.50 -14.26
C GLU A 467 -2.83 23.97 -13.40
N ILE A 468 -3.72 23.06 -13.02
CA ILE A 468 -4.89 23.40 -12.19
C ILE A 468 -4.58 23.47 -10.70
N VAL A 469 -3.47 22.83 -10.25
CA VAL A 469 -3.12 22.71 -8.82
C VAL A 469 -2.97 24.08 -8.14
N PRO A 470 -2.23 25.06 -8.70
CA PRO A 470 -2.13 26.40 -8.13
C PRO A 470 -3.49 27.06 -7.88
N ARG A 471 -4.40 26.95 -8.83
CA ARG A 471 -5.75 27.51 -8.75
C ARG A 471 -6.55 26.85 -7.62
N ILE A 472 -6.59 25.52 -7.56
CA ILE A 472 -7.34 24.79 -6.52
C ILE A 472 -6.82 25.16 -5.13
N VAL A 473 -5.51 25.17 -4.93
CA VAL A 473 -4.90 25.50 -3.63
C VAL A 473 -5.22 26.94 -3.23
N THR A 474 -5.17 27.88 -4.17
CA THR A 474 -5.47 29.30 -3.92
C THR A 474 -6.95 29.51 -3.60
N GLU A 475 -7.87 29.00 -4.44
CA GLU A 475 -9.31 29.16 -4.26
C GLU A 475 -9.85 28.42 -3.02
N ALA A 476 -9.23 27.28 -2.65
CA ALA A 476 -9.54 26.57 -1.41
C ALA A 476 -8.98 27.27 -0.14
N GLY A 477 -8.18 28.33 -0.30
CA GLY A 477 -7.53 29.02 0.82
C GLY A 477 -6.50 28.16 1.57
N LEU A 478 -5.78 27.30 0.85
CA LEU A 478 -4.83 26.32 1.40
C LEU A 478 -3.37 26.65 1.09
N LEU A 479 -3.07 27.92 0.73
CA LEU A 479 -1.71 28.35 0.48
C LEU A 479 -0.80 28.06 1.70
N PRO A 480 0.41 27.54 1.50
CA PRO A 480 1.37 27.38 2.59
C PRO A 480 1.63 28.70 3.32
N LYS A 481 1.85 28.66 4.64
CA LYS A 481 2.06 29.87 5.46
C LYS A 481 3.26 30.71 5.00
N ASP A 482 4.25 30.08 4.39
CA ASP A 482 5.47 30.66 3.86
C ASP A 482 5.40 31.04 2.36
N PHE A 483 4.20 30.93 1.76
CA PHE A 483 3.98 31.22 0.34
C PHE A 483 4.48 32.63 -0.08
N ALA A 484 4.13 33.66 0.70
CA ALA A 484 4.54 35.03 0.43
C ALA A 484 6.06 35.25 0.52
N ILE A 485 6.76 34.49 1.36
CA ILE A 485 8.22 34.56 1.52
C ILE A 485 8.89 33.95 0.27
N ASN A 486 8.34 32.86 -0.24
CA ASN A 486 8.86 32.16 -1.41
C ASN A 486 8.68 32.99 -2.71
N GLU A 487 7.57 33.72 -2.87
CA GLU A 487 7.39 34.65 -4.01
C GLU A 487 8.41 35.80 -3.99
N ALA A 488 8.70 36.34 -2.81
CA ALA A 488 9.67 37.44 -2.68
C ALA A 488 11.11 37.01 -3.03
N THR A 489 11.50 35.79 -2.71
CA THR A 489 12.82 35.23 -3.06
C THR A 489 12.95 34.92 -4.55
N HIS A 490 11.90 34.41 -5.19
CA HIS A 490 11.90 34.11 -6.62
C HIS A 490 11.86 35.41 -7.50
N SER A 491 11.25 36.47 -7.04
CA SER A 491 11.23 37.76 -7.74
C SER A 491 12.55 38.50 -7.65
N SER A 492 13.43 38.20 -6.69
CA SER A 492 14.73 38.83 -6.50
C SER A 492 15.89 38.13 -7.25
N GLU A 493 15.71 36.94 -7.80
CA GLU A 493 16.73 36.16 -8.51
C GLU A 493 16.63 36.22 -10.03
N VAL A 494 16.04 37.26 -10.63
CA VAL A 494 16.24 37.52 -12.08
C VAL A 494 17.55 38.27 -12.27
N PRO A 495 18.68 37.62 -12.61
CA PRO A 495 19.90 38.33 -12.92
C PRO A 495 19.70 39.05 -14.27
N SER A 496 19.78 40.34 -14.26
CA SER A 496 20.10 41.12 -15.47
C SER A 496 21.51 40.78 -15.94
N GLY A 497 21.66 39.67 -16.63
CA GLY A 497 22.93 39.12 -17.10
C GLY A 497 22.98 39.03 -18.60
N THR A 498 23.46 40.10 -19.23
CA THR A 498 24.15 40.20 -20.55
C THR A 498 24.52 38.86 -21.18
N ARG A 499 23.88 38.59 -22.33
CA ARG A 499 24.39 37.66 -23.35
C ARG A 499 25.84 37.96 -23.66
N LYS A 500 26.76 37.06 -23.39
CA LYS A 500 28.00 36.91 -24.12
C LYS A 500 27.91 35.63 -24.95
N SER A 501 27.92 35.82 -26.24
CA SER A 501 28.13 34.83 -27.29
C SER A 501 29.43 34.08 -27.07
N LEU A 502 29.41 32.76 -27.10
CA LEU A 502 30.35 31.86 -27.73
C LEU A 502 29.63 30.56 -28.08
#